data_9415b3fd9206f5eef7806c8be6353a24
#
_entry.id   9415b3fd9206f5eef7806c8be6353a24
#
_cell.length_a   1.000
_cell.length_b   1.000
_cell.length_c   1.000
_cell.angle_alpha   90.00
_cell.angle_beta   90.00
_cell.angle_gamma   90.00
#
_symmetry.space_group_name_H-M   'P 1'
#
loop_
_entity.id
_entity.type
_entity.pdbx_description
1 polymer ?
#
loop_
_entity_poly.entity_id
_entity_poly.type
_entity_poly.pdbx_seq_one_letter_code
_entity_poly.pdbx_strand_id
1 'polypeptide(L)'
;MNILSKLLHKLAVRLEGYSYYTQLSELRSLLGECHETSVFKKPEVCTCPKKIFLDEHTSIYEGARFIISPIGEKGRFIMKSHSYAAQGLTVITGSHTRQVGKLNLETAETHKYDIDKDVIIEEEVGIGVGVTLLAGVKVGRGATIGAGSVVMNNVPPYAVVMGNPAQVVGFVFTPEQIIEHEKSLYPEAERLPLAKLEKNYQRYYVNHINDIAKYTNISL
;
A
#
# COMPACT_ATOMS: atom_id res chain seq x y z
N MET A 1 4.98 -34.60 -28.07
CA MET A 1 6.04 -34.31 -27.07
C MET A 1 6.50 -35.67 -26.52
N ASN A 2 7.76 -36.04 -26.72
CA ASN A 2 8.28 -37.34 -26.28
C ASN A 2 8.50 -37.37 -24.75
N ILE A 3 8.73 -38.55 -24.17
CA ILE A 3 8.90 -38.76 -22.73
C ILE A 3 10.04 -37.89 -22.17
N LEU A 4 11.14 -37.78 -22.90
CA LEU A 4 12.32 -36.97 -22.51
C LEU A 4 11.96 -35.49 -22.42
N SER A 5 11.22 -34.95 -23.38
CA SER A 5 10.76 -33.53 -23.36
C SER A 5 9.85 -33.24 -22.16
N LYS A 6 8.99 -34.20 -21.79
CA LYS A 6 8.13 -34.08 -20.58
C LYS A 6 8.95 -34.07 -19.28
N LEU A 7 9.99 -34.94 -19.22
CA LEU A 7 10.89 -35.00 -18.06
C LEU A 7 11.72 -33.73 -17.92
N LEU A 8 12.29 -33.25 -19.02
CA LEU A 8 13.06 -32.00 -19.04
C LEU A 8 12.20 -30.78 -18.63
N HIS A 9 10.96 -30.70 -19.14
CA HIS A 9 10.02 -29.67 -18.73
C HIS A 9 9.71 -29.71 -17.23
N LYS A 10 9.42 -30.90 -16.67
CA LYS A 10 9.20 -31.04 -15.23
C LYS A 10 10.41 -30.64 -14.40
N LEU A 11 11.61 -30.96 -14.85
CA LEU A 11 12.85 -30.57 -14.17
C LEU A 11 13.06 -29.05 -14.22
N ALA A 12 12.85 -28.42 -15.38
CA ALA A 12 12.94 -26.97 -15.53
C ALA A 12 11.98 -26.23 -14.58
N VAL A 13 10.70 -26.64 -14.55
CA VAL A 13 9.68 -26.06 -13.64
C VAL A 13 10.09 -26.21 -12.17
N ARG A 14 10.68 -27.35 -11.78
CA ARG A 14 11.17 -27.52 -10.40
C ARG A 14 12.35 -26.62 -10.08
N LEU A 15 13.30 -26.46 -10.99
CA LEU A 15 14.47 -25.59 -10.83
C LEU A 15 14.06 -24.11 -10.77
N GLU A 16 13.13 -23.69 -11.61
CA GLU A 16 12.55 -22.34 -11.55
C GLU A 16 11.86 -22.08 -10.22
N GLY A 17 11.05 -23.03 -9.74
CA GLY A 17 10.41 -22.94 -8.43
C GLY A 17 11.42 -22.84 -7.29
N TYR A 18 12.45 -23.69 -7.28
CA TYR A 18 13.52 -23.62 -6.28
C TYR A 18 14.25 -22.28 -6.31
N SER A 19 14.63 -21.80 -7.49
CA SER A 19 15.27 -20.50 -7.68
C SER A 19 14.37 -19.34 -7.18
N TYR A 20 13.08 -19.39 -7.50
CA TYR A 20 12.10 -18.40 -7.03
C TYR A 20 12.04 -18.33 -5.50
N TYR A 21 11.88 -19.48 -4.82
CA TYR A 21 11.77 -19.51 -3.36
C TYR A 21 13.07 -19.10 -2.65
N THR A 22 14.23 -19.46 -3.21
CA THR A 22 15.53 -19.06 -2.68
C THR A 22 15.70 -17.53 -2.75
N GLN A 23 15.47 -16.95 -3.93
CA GLN A 23 15.54 -15.49 -4.11
C GLN A 23 14.55 -14.74 -3.21
N LEU A 24 13.35 -15.29 -3.05
CA LEU A 24 12.34 -14.69 -2.18
C LEU A 24 12.74 -14.75 -0.71
N SER A 25 13.30 -15.87 -0.25
CA SER A 25 13.81 -16.03 1.11
C SER A 25 14.95 -15.06 1.41
N GLU A 26 15.90 -14.94 0.49
CA GLU A 26 17.00 -13.98 0.59
C GLU A 26 16.47 -12.54 0.67
N LEU A 27 15.54 -12.16 -0.22
CA LEU A 27 14.95 -10.82 -0.21
C LEU A 27 14.21 -10.53 1.08
N ARG A 28 13.42 -11.49 1.61
CA ARG A 28 12.75 -11.34 2.91
C ARG A 28 13.72 -11.06 4.04
N SER A 29 14.90 -11.70 4.05
CA SER A 29 15.93 -11.47 5.08
C SER A 29 16.57 -10.09 5.00
N LEU A 30 16.44 -9.39 3.88
CA LEU A 30 16.93 -8.02 3.68
C LEU A 30 15.91 -6.93 4.04
N LEU A 31 14.65 -7.31 4.32
CA LEU A 31 13.63 -6.35 4.75
C LEU A 31 14.01 -5.77 6.12
N GLY A 32 13.56 -4.54 6.39
CA GLY A 32 13.73 -3.92 7.70
C GLY A 32 13.05 -4.73 8.79
N GLU A 33 11.83 -5.20 8.49
CA GLU A 33 11.08 -6.15 9.31
C GLU A 33 10.10 -6.93 8.44
N CYS A 34 9.93 -8.21 8.71
CA CYS A 34 8.93 -9.03 8.05
C CYS A 34 8.50 -10.15 8.99
N HIS A 35 7.33 -9.98 9.60
CA HIS A 35 6.78 -10.97 10.53
C HIS A 35 6.64 -12.33 9.83
N GLU A 36 6.81 -13.42 10.56
CA GLU A 36 6.79 -14.79 10.00
C GLU A 36 5.46 -15.16 9.34
N THR A 37 4.33 -14.65 9.87
CA THR A 37 2.98 -14.87 9.33
C THR A 37 2.69 -14.05 8.07
N SER A 38 3.57 -13.12 7.69
CA SER A 38 3.36 -12.24 6.55
C SER A 38 3.65 -12.94 5.23
N VAL A 39 2.82 -12.69 4.24
CA VAL A 39 2.99 -13.16 2.86
C VAL A 39 3.62 -12.04 2.04
N PHE A 40 4.87 -12.22 1.63
CA PHE A 40 5.57 -11.30 0.74
C PHE A 40 5.97 -12.06 -0.52
N LYS A 41 5.29 -11.77 -1.62
CA LYS A 41 5.57 -12.38 -2.93
C LYS A 41 6.64 -11.57 -3.65
N LYS A 42 7.29 -12.20 -4.66
CA LYS A 42 8.39 -11.59 -5.39
C LYS A 42 7.96 -10.25 -6.01
N PRO A 43 8.58 -9.12 -5.64
CA PRO A 43 8.34 -7.84 -6.27
C PRO A 43 9.00 -7.78 -7.65
N GLU A 44 8.49 -6.91 -8.52
CA GLU A 44 9.13 -6.58 -9.79
C GLU A 44 10.34 -5.66 -9.56
N VAL A 45 10.20 -4.70 -8.64
CA VAL A 45 11.26 -3.74 -8.26
C VAL A 45 11.29 -3.59 -6.75
N CYS A 46 12.48 -3.62 -6.17
CA CYS A 46 12.68 -3.32 -4.75
C CYS A 46 14.05 -2.63 -4.56
N THR A 47 14.04 -1.30 -4.51
CA THR A 47 15.29 -0.50 -4.50
C THR A 47 15.97 -0.44 -3.14
N CYS A 48 15.21 -0.49 -2.04
CA CYS A 48 15.75 -0.42 -0.67
C CYS A 48 14.96 -1.32 0.30
N PRO A 49 15.18 -2.65 0.28
CA PRO A 49 14.40 -3.59 1.10
C PRO A 49 14.44 -3.28 2.60
N LYS A 50 15.58 -2.83 3.13
CA LYS A 50 15.76 -2.51 4.56
C LYS A 50 14.81 -1.42 5.09
N LYS A 51 14.12 -0.70 4.22
CA LYS A 51 13.12 0.32 4.58
C LYS A 51 11.67 -0.17 4.45
N ILE A 52 11.46 -1.47 4.30
CA ILE A 52 10.14 -2.11 4.25
C ILE A 52 9.90 -2.85 5.56
N PHE A 53 8.76 -2.57 6.20
CA PHE A 53 8.35 -3.12 7.49
C PHE A 53 6.95 -3.72 7.36
N LEU A 54 6.84 -5.01 7.63
CA LEU A 54 5.61 -5.79 7.48
C LEU A 54 5.26 -6.45 8.80
N ASP A 55 4.20 -5.97 9.44
CA ASP A 55 3.65 -6.54 10.66
C ASP A 55 2.96 -7.89 10.39
N GLU A 56 2.50 -8.54 11.44
CA GLU A 56 1.83 -9.84 11.39
C GLU A 56 0.62 -9.87 10.45
N HIS A 57 0.38 -11.02 9.82
CA HIS A 57 -0.76 -11.26 8.94
C HIS A 57 -0.92 -10.26 7.80
N THR A 58 0.18 -9.63 7.35
CA THR A 58 0.16 -8.79 6.15
C THR A 58 0.37 -9.63 4.89
N SER A 59 -0.17 -9.16 3.76
CA SER A 59 0.01 -9.85 2.48
C SER A 59 0.30 -8.87 1.35
N ILE A 60 1.41 -9.08 0.64
CA ILE A 60 1.76 -8.36 -0.58
C ILE A 60 1.93 -9.38 -1.71
N TYR A 61 1.08 -9.26 -2.72
CA TYR A 61 1.05 -10.18 -3.85
C TYR A 61 2.04 -9.77 -4.95
N GLU A 62 2.14 -10.60 -6.00
CA GLU A 62 3.16 -10.51 -7.04
C GLU A 62 3.17 -9.18 -7.79
N GLY A 63 4.33 -8.81 -8.35
CA GLY A 63 4.49 -7.64 -9.21
C GLY A 63 4.52 -6.31 -8.48
N ALA A 64 4.67 -6.31 -7.16
CA ALA A 64 4.84 -5.07 -6.40
C ALA A 64 6.12 -4.32 -6.82
N ARG A 65 6.08 -3.00 -6.78
CA ARG A 65 7.21 -2.09 -7.06
C ARG A 65 7.44 -1.19 -5.87
N PHE A 66 8.59 -1.33 -5.24
CA PHE A 66 9.02 -0.48 -4.13
C PHE A 66 10.14 0.43 -4.62
N ILE A 67 9.77 1.68 -4.94
CA ILE A 67 10.69 2.75 -5.39
C ILE A 67 10.98 3.61 -4.17
N ILE A 68 11.92 3.16 -3.37
CA ILE A 68 12.27 3.70 -2.06
C ILE A 68 13.66 4.32 -2.16
N SER A 69 13.82 5.57 -1.69
CA SER A 69 15.10 6.23 -1.63
C SER A 69 16.05 5.48 -0.67
N PRO A 70 17.28 5.16 -1.10
CA PRO A 70 18.28 4.53 -0.24
C PRO A 70 18.92 5.52 0.75
N ILE A 71 18.68 6.83 0.58
CA ILE A 71 19.34 7.90 1.31
C ILE A 71 18.56 8.26 2.57
N GLY A 72 19.29 8.53 3.67
CA GLY A 72 18.72 8.93 4.95
C GLY A 72 17.83 7.88 5.62
N GLU A 73 17.18 8.27 6.70
CA GLU A 73 16.33 7.40 7.53
C GLU A 73 14.84 7.43 7.13
N LYS A 74 14.42 8.47 6.42
CA LYS A 74 13.02 8.67 5.98
C LYS A 74 12.70 7.88 4.71
N GLY A 75 11.45 7.88 4.33
CA GLY A 75 10.98 7.21 3.11
C GLY A 75 10.80 5.70 3.31
N ARG A 76 10.29 5.28 4.45
CA ARG A 76 9.95 3.89 4.76
C ARG A 76 8.58 3.51 4.18
N PHE A 77 8.39 2.23 3.90
CA PHE A 77 7.09 1.61 3.73
C PHE A 77 6.77 0.78 4.96
N ILE A 78 5.67 1.08 5.63
CA ILE A 78 5.25 0.42 6.86
C ILE A 78 3.83 -0.09 6.64
N MET A 79 3.62 -1.39 6.77
CA MET A 79 2.32 -2.03 6.62
C MET A 79 1.97 -2.77 7.90
N LYS A 80 0.93 -2.29 8.57
CA LYS A 80 0.46 -2.83 9.83
C LYS A 80 -0.44 -4.04 9.64
N SER A 81 -0.67 -4.74 10.75
CA SER A 81 -1.29 -6.06 10.79
C SER A 81 -2.63 -6.17 10.07
N HIS A 82 -2.92 -7.40 9.58
CA HIS A 82 -4.18 -7.76 8.91
C HIS A 82 -4.49 -6.96 7.63
N SER A 83 -3.48 -6.33 7.01
CA SER A 83 -3.62 -5.57 5.77
C SER A 83 -3.13 -6.37 4.58
N TYR A 84 -3.71 -6.13 3.41
CA TYR A 84 -3.26 -6.79 2.18
C TYR A 84 -3.19 -5.83 1.00
N ALA A 85 -2.28 -6.12 0.08
CA ALA A 85 -2.18 -5.48 -1.23
C ALA A 85 -2.21 -6.53 -2.33
N ALA A 86 -3.15 -6.39 -3.25
CA ALA A 86 -3.25 -7.22 -4.44
C ALA A 86 -2.07 -6.96 -5.39
N GLN A 87 -2.05 -7.67 -6.53
CA GLN A 87 -0.95 -7.64 -7.51
C GLN A 87 -0.64 -6.22 -8.01
N GLY A 88 0.64 -5.94 -8.25
CA GLY A 88 1.08 -4.72 -8.91
C GLY A 88 1.02 -3.45 -8.05
N LEU A 89 1.02 -3.59 -6.71
CA LEU A 89 1.17 -2.43 -5.82
C LEU A 89 2.44 -1.65 -6.18
N THR A 90 2.33 -0.34 -6.36
CA THR A 90 3.47 0.56 -6.53
C THR A 90 3.58 1.50 -5.33
N VAL A 91 4.73 1.53 -4.66
CA VAL A 91 5.02 2.41 -3.54
C VAL A 91 6.18 3.32 -3.92
N ILE A 92 5.97 4.63 -3.82
CA ILE A 92 6.97 5.65 -4.10
C ILE A 92 7.12 6.50 -2.84
N THR A 93 8.28 6.44 -2.18
CA THR A 93 8.48 7.14 -0.90
C THR A 93 9.25 8.44 -1.02
N GLY A 94 9.75 8.78 -2.21
CA GLY A 94 10.56 9.97 -2.42
C GLY A 94 10.27 10.68 -3.74
N SER A 95 10.71 11.93 -3.81
CA SER A 95 10.63 12.75 -5.02
C SER A 95 11.79 13.72 -5.09
N HIS A 96 12.40 13.82 -6.26
CA HIS A 96 13.43 14.83 -6.53
C HIS A 96 12.82 16.23 -6.63
N THR A 97 13.39 17.18 -5.90
CA THR A 97 12.88 18.55 -5.86
C THR A 97 13.64 19.43 -6.84
N ARG A 98 12.90 20.17 -7.64
CA ARG A 98 13.49 21.16 -8.57
C ARG A 98 13.99 22.40 -7.84
N GLN A 99 15.03 23.01 -8.39
CA GLN A 99 15.56 24.30 -7.92
C GLN A 99 15.49 25.34 -9.04
N VAL A 100 15.16 26.57 -8.64
CA VAL A 100 15.16 27.71 -9.55
C VAL A 100 16.58 27.95 -10.08
N GLY A 101 16.72 28.08 -11.39
CA GLY A 101 18.00 28.35 -12.06
C GLY A 101 18.89 27.11 -12.26
N LYS A 102 18.37 25.88 -12.00
CA LYS A 102 19.11 24.63 -12.27
C LYS A 102 18.32 23.68 -13.15
N LEU A 103 19.01 22.87 -13.93
CA LEU A 103 18.39 21.79 -14.69
C LEU A 103 17.93 20.68 -13.73
N ASN A 104 16.82 20.01 -14.10
CA ASN A 104 16.21 18.99 -13.24
C ASN A 104 17.18 17.83 -12.95
N LEU A 105 17.91 17.36 -13.95
CA LEU A 105 18.85 16.26 -13.80
C LEU A 105 19.99 16.59 -12.82
N GLU A 106 20.54 17.81 -12.89
CA GLU A 106 21.60 18.27 -11.98
C GLU A 106 21.14 18.28 -10.52
N THR A 107 19.86 18.63 -10.27
CA THR A 107 19.31 18.62 -8.92
C THR A 107 18.98 17.20 -8.43
N ALA A 108 18.51 16.33 -9.32
CA ALA A 108 18.21 14.94 -9.02
C ALA A 108 19.47 14.14 -8.63
N GLU A 109 20.57 14.32 -9.35
CA GLU A 109 21.84 13.63 -9.09
C GLU A 109 22.47 13.98 -7.74
N THR A 110 22.20 15.17 -7.22
CA THR A 110 22.75 15.59 -5.91
C THR A 110 21.97 15.03 -4.71
N HIS A 111 20.74 14.63 -4.91
CA HIS A 111 19.79 14.20 -3.87
C HIS A 111 19.62 15.15 -2.68
N LYS A 112 20.24 16.33 -2.74
CA LYS A 112 20.35 17.29 -1.63
C LYS A 112 19.00 17.83 -1.16
N TYR A 113 18.03 17.85 -2.07
CA TYR A 113 16.72 18.46 -1.83
C TYR A 113 15.57 17.47 -2.00
N ASP A 114 15.89 16.19 -2.00
CA ASP A 114 14.89 15.13 -2.11
C ASP A 114 13.91 15.18 -0.93
N ILE A 115 12.64 14.94 -1.22
CA ILE A 115 11.59 14.87 -0.21
C ILE A 115 11.22 13.41 -0.03
N ASP A 116 11.80 12.79 0.99
CA ASP A 116 11.49 11.42 1.38
C ASP A 116 10.49 11.42 2.54
N LYS A 117 9.37 10.73 2.38
CA LYS A 117 8.33 10.58 3.39
C LYS A 117 7.85 9.15 3.47
N ASP A 118 7.57 8.71 4.69
CA ASP A 118 7.05 7.38 4.93
C ASP A 118 5.66 7.20 4.28
N VAL A 119 5.43 6.02 3.73
CA VAL A 119 4.10 5.54 3.33
C VAL A 119 3.66 4.54 4.39
N ILE A 120 2.54 4.82 5.04
CA ILE A 120 2.05 4.05 6.19
C ILE A 120 0.67 3.47 5.87
N ILE A 121 0.55 2.17 5.98
CA ILE A 121 -0.71 1.44 5.90
C ILE A 121 -1.07 1.00 7.31
N GLU A 122 -2.17 1.52 7.83
CA GLU A 122 -2.68 1.12 9.14
C GLU A 122 -3.30 -0.29 9.07
N GLU A 123 -3.81 -0.79 10.20
CA GLU A 123 -4.38 -2.13 10.32
C GLU A 123 -5.61 -2.33 9.41
N GLU A 124 -5.87 -3.55 8.97
CA GLU A 124 -7.08 -3.99 8.24
C GLU A 124 -7.31 -3.29 6.89
N VAL A 125 -6.27 -2.75 6.27
CA VAL A 125 -6.40 -2.05 4.99
C VAL A 125 -6.40 -3.04 3.82
N GLY A 126 -7.39 -2.88 2.91
CA GLY A 126 -7.45 -3.60 1.65
C GLY A 126 -7.00 -2.73 0.48
N ILE A 127 -5.97 -3.19 -0.27
CA ILE A 127 -5.43 -2.48 -1.44
C ILE A 127 -5.67 -3.29 -2.71
N GLY A 128 -6.41 -2.71 -3.64
CA GLY A 128 -6.74 -3.31 -4.94
C GLY A 128 -5.56 -3.45 -5.90
N VAL A 129 -5.79 -4.15 -7.01
CA VAL A 129 -4.79 -4.41 -8.06
C VAL A 129 -4.29 -3.10 -8.67
N GLY A 130 -2.96 -2.99 -8.88
CA GLY A 130 -2.35 -1.88 -9.62
C GLY A 130 -2.44 -0.52 -8.94
N VAL A 131 -2.62 -0.47 -7.63
CA VAL A 131 -2.66 0.77 -6.85
C VAL A 131 -1.26 1.39 -6.76
N THR A 132 -1.20 2.72 -6.85
CA THR A 132 0.01 3.51 -6.62
C THR A 132 -0.14 4.38 -5.37
N LEU A 133 0.80 4.28 -4.44
CA LEU A 133 0.89 5.08 -3.22
C LEU A 133 2.06 6.04 -3.31
N LEU A 134 1.82 7.34 -3.12
CA LEU A 134 2.86 8.37 -3.19
C LEU A 134 3.42 8.71 -1.81
N ALA A 135 4.58 9.37 -1.81
CA ALA A 135 5.33 9.76 -0.63
C ALA A 135 4.50 10.54 0.41
N GLY A 136 4.53 10.10 1.64
CA GLY A 136 3.85 10.75 2.77
C GLY A 136 2.39 10.33 2.97
N VAL A 137 1.88 9.40 2.15
CA VAL A 137 0.51 8.89 2.30
C VAL A 137 0.40 8.04 3.56
N LYS A 138 -0.63 8.32 4.36
CA LYS A 138 -1.09 7.46 5.44
C LYS A 138 -2.49 6.96 5.11
N VAL A 139 -2.64 5.64 5.01
CA VAL A 139 -3.94 4.98 4.82
C VAL A 139 -4.47 4.56 6.17
N GLY A 140 -5.63 5.09 6.54
CA GLY A 140 -6.24 4.85 7.84
C GLY A 140 -6.81 3.43 7.98
N ARG A 141 -6.89 2.96 9.24
CA ARG A 141 -7.41 1.63 9.62
C ARG A 141 -8.70 1.27 8.89
N GLY A 142 -8.82 0.04 8.43
CA GLY A 142 -10.01 -0.49 7.79
C GLY A 142 -10.37 0.13 6.44
N ALA A 143 -9.51 0.99 5.87
CA ALA A 143 -9.78 1.61 4.58
C ALA A 143 -9.63 0.63 3.42
N THR A 144 -10.33 0.90 2.33
CA THR A 144 -10.25 0.13 1.08
C THR A 144 -9.84 1.03 -0.07
N ILE A 145 -8.83 0.62 -0.84
CA ILE A 145 -8.36 1.33 -2.03
C ILE A 145 -8.74 0.53 -3.27
N GLY A 146 -9.59 1.13 -4.11
CA GLY A 146 -10.03 0.52 -5.37
C GLY A 146 -8.88 0.31 -6.36
N ALA A 147 -9.01 -0.72 -7.20
CA ALA A 147 -8.00 -1.08 -8.19
C ALA A 147 -7.65 0.09 -9.13
N GLY A 148 -6.37 0.19 -9.53
CA GLY A 148 -5.87 1.23 -10.44
C GLY A 148 -5.80 2.63 -9.86
N SER A 149 -6.04 2.81 -8.57
CA SER A 149 -6.04 4.14 -7.93
C SER A 149 -4.64 4.70 -7.73
N VAL A 150 -4.51 6.03 -7.80
CA VAL A 150 -3.30 6.77 -7.44
C VAL A 150 -3.57 7.61 -6.20
N VAL A 151 -3.03 7.18 -5.07
CA VAL A 151 -3.26 7.80 -3.76
C VAL A 151 -2.17 8.83 -3.49
N MET A 152 -2.56 10.10 -3.41
CA MET A 152 -1.68 11.25 -3.20
C MET A 152 -1.87 11.91 -1.84
N ASN A 153 -3.00 11.64 -1.19
CA ASN A 153 -3.40 12.23 0.09
C ASN A 153 -3.71 11.15 1.12
N ASN A 154 -3.70 11.53 2.40
CA ASN A 154 -4.09 10.61 3.47
C ASN A 154 -5.53 10.12 3.27
N VAL A 155 -5.73 8.85 3.51
CA VAL A 155 -7.04 8.19 3.44
C VAL A 155 -7.63 8.10 4.84
N PRO A 156 -8.86 8.60 5.06
CA PRO A 156 -9.53 8.47 6.36
C PRO A 156 -9.75 7.01 6.75
N PRO A 157 -9.77 6.69 8.05
CA PRO A 157 -10.13 5.34 8.51
C PRO A 157 -11.48 4.90 7.94
N TYR A 158 -11.55 3.63 7.55
CA TYR A 158 -12.73 2.98 6.97
C TYR A 158 -13.29 3.60 5.68
N ALA A 159 -12.56 4.55 5.07
CA ALA A 159 -12.97 5.13 3.79
C ALA A 159 -12.73 4.17 2.63
N VAL A 160 -13.58 4.22 1.63
CA VAL A 160 -13.39 3.62 0.31
C VAL A 160 -12.92 4.72 -0.63
N VAL A 161 -11.73 4.56 -1.21
CA VAL A 161 -11.16 5.52 -2.17
C VAL A 161 -10.92 4.87 -3.52
N MET A 162 -11.15 5.63 -4.59
CA MET A 162 -10.96 5.16 -5.97
C MET A 162 -10.50 6.31 -6.89
N GLY A 163 -9.85 5.93 -7.99
CA GLY A 163 -9.53 6.84 -9.10
C GLY A 163 -8.12 7.38 -9.13
N ASN A 164 -7.83 8.24 -10.11
CA ASN A 164 -6.57 8.93 -10.32
C ASN A 164 -6.82 10.43 -10.61
N PRO A 165 -6.59 11.34 -9.64
CA PRO A 165 -6.22 11.07 -8.25
C PRO A 165 -7.35 10.38 -7.45
N ALA A 166 -6.98 9.55 -6.46
CA ALA A 166 -7.96 8.84 -5.64
C ALA A 166 -8.79 9.80 -4.77
N GLN A 167 -10.10 9.59 -4.77
CA GLN A 167 -11.07 10.35 -3.99
C GLN A 167 -11.88 9.41 -3.10
N VAL A 168 -12.37 9.90 -1.96
CA VAL A 168 -13.31 9.14 -1.13
C VAL A 168 -14.63 9.01 -1.88
N VAL A 169 -15.06 7.77 -2.11
CA VAL A 169 -16.33 7.44 -2.79
C VAL A 169 -17.33 6.78 -1.84
N GLY A 170 -16.92 6.47 -0.62
CA GLY A 170 -17.76 5.85 0.39
C GLY A 170 -17.01 5.52 1.66
N PHE A 171 -17.67 4.78 2.52
CA PHE A 171 -17.10 4.18 3.72
C PHE A 171 -17.52 2.71 3.80
N VAL A 172 -16.66 1.86 4.35
CA VAL A 172 -16.92 0.42 4.52
C VAL A 172 -18.11 0.20 5.47
N PHE A 173 -18.18 1.03 6.51
CA PHE A 173 -19.21 0.97 7.56
C PHE A 173 -19.70 2.38 7.91
N THR A 174 -20.90 2.49 8.51
CA THR A 174 -21.31 3.74 9.16
C THR A 174 -20.49 3.99 10.44
N PRO A 175 -20.46 5.24 10.95
CA PRO A 175 -19.71 5.52 12.19
C PRO A 175 -20.13 4.62 13.37
N GLU A 176 -21.41 4.30 13.52
CA GLU A 176 -21.93 3.43 14.58
C GLU A 176 -21.46 1.98 14.40
N GLN A 177 -21.50 1.48 13.15
CA GLN A 177 -21.00 0.14 12.81
C GLN A 177 -19.49 0.03 13.05
N ILE A 178 -18.72 1.09 12.80
CA ILE A 178 -17.27 1.12 13.09
C ILE A 178 -17.05 0.98 14.59
N ILE A 179 -17.82 1.68 15.43
CA ILE A 179 -17.71 1.58 16.88
C ILE A 179 -18.01 0.16 17.38
N GLU A 180 -19.02 -0.50 16.81
CA GLU A 180 -19.35 -1.89 17.15
C GLU A 180 -18.22 -2.84 16.72
N HIS A 181 -17.73 -2.68 15.50
CA HIS A 181 -16.62 -3.44 14.93
C HIS A 181 -15.35 -3.31 15.79
N GLU A 182 -14.95 -2.09 16.12
CA GLU A 182 -13.75 -1.85 16.93
C GLU A 182 -13.89 -2.35 18.38
N LYS A 183 -15.10 -2.33 18.96
CA LYS A 183 -15.34 -2.93 20.29
C LYS A 183 -15.02 -4.42 20.31
N SER A 184 -15.23 -5.12 19.20
CA SER A 184 -14.99 -6.55 19.10
C SER A 184 -13.51 -6.90 18.88
N LEU A 185 -12.73 -5.99 18.29
CA LEU A 185 -11.37 -6.27 17.81
C LEU A 185 -10.26 -5.54 18.57
N TYR A 186 -10.54 -4.35 19.11
CA TYR A 186 -9.53 -3.49 19.69
C TYR A 186 -9.78 -3.17 21.18
N PRO A 187 -8.72 -3.10 21.99
CA PRO A 187 -8.79 -2.54 23.35
C PRO A 187 -9.33 -1.11 23.32
N GLU A 188 -10.02 -0.70 24.37
CA GLU A 188 -10.67 0.62 24.44
C GLU A 188 -9.73 1.80 24.13
N ALA A 189 -8.49 1.72 24.63
CA ALA A 189 -7.48 2.77 24.43
C ALA A 189 -7.02 2.94 22.95
N GLU A 190 -7.27 1.93 22.11
CA GLU A 190 -6.86 1.94 20.70
C GLU A 190 -8.02 2.23 19.73
N ARG A 191 -9.26 2.31 20.25
CA ARG A 191 -10.45 2.54 19.44
C ARG A 191 -10.52 3.97 18.93
N LEU A 192 -11.04 4.12 17.71
CA LEU A 192 -11.23 5.44 17.12
C LEU A 192 -12.41 6.17 17.79
N PRO A 193 -12.26 7.46 18.14
CA PRO A 193 -13.36 8.24 18.73
C PRO A 193 -14.51 8.45 17.75
N LEU A 194 -15.77 8.22 18.19
CA LEU A 194 -16.98 8.40 17.38
C LEU A 194 -17.03 9.79 16.72
N ALA A 195 -16.73 10.85 17.45
CA ALA A 195 -16.74 12.21 16.91
C ALA A 195 -15.77 12.41 15.72
N LYS A 196 -14.64 11.67 15.70
CA LYS A 196 -13.71 11.69 14.56
C LYS A 196 -14.29 10.94 13.35
N LEU A 197 -14.95 9.82 13.59
CA LEU A 197 -15.57 9.01 12.54
C LEU A 197 -16.75 9.76 11.89
N GLU A 198 -17.64 10.33 12.68
CA GLU A 198 -18.76 11.17 12.22
C GLU A 198 -18.26 12.37 11.40
N LYS A 199 -17.24 13.10 11.92
CA LYS A 199 -16.64 14.22 11.20
C LYS A 199 -16.08 13.81 9.85
N ASN A 200 -15.38 12.67 9.77
CA ASN A 200 -14.85 12.17 8.51
C ASN A 200 -15.98 11.75 7.56
N TYR A 201 -16.97 11.03 8.05
CA TYR A 201 -18.12 10.57 7.27
C TYR A 201 -18.88 11.76 6.69
N GLN A 202 -19.19 12.77 7.51
CA GLN A 202 -19.84 13.99 7.06
C GLN A 202 -19.00 14.75 6.02
N ARG A 203 -17.71 14.96 6.31
CA ARG A 203 -16.80 15.75 5.46
C ARG A 203 -16.56 15.13 4.10
N TYR A 204 -16.28 13.85 4.05
CA TYR A 204 -15.79 13.20 2.82
C TYR A 204 -16.85 12.45 2.06
N TYR A 205 -18.00 12.14 2.66
CA TYR A 205 -19.06 11.37 2.02
C TYR A 205 -20.36 12.15 1.92
N VAL A 206 -21.01 12.48 3.04
CA VAL A 206 -22.33 13.12 3.01
C VAL A 206 -22.31 14.45 2.26
N ASN A 207 -21.32 15.30 2.49
CA ASN A 207 -21.19 16.60 1.81
C ASN A 207 -20.85 16.48 0.31
N HIS A 208 -20.44 15.29 -0.16
CA HIS A 208 -20.03 15.04 -1.54
C HIS A 208 -20.88 13.97 -2.25
N ILE A 209 -21.98 13.54 -1.63
CA ILE A 209 -22.78 12.41 -2.12
C ILE A 209 -23.27 12.61 -3.57
N ASN A 210 -23.66 13.83 -3.94
CA ASN A 210 -24.10 14.16 -5.29
C ASN A 210 -22.97 14.09 -6.33
N ASP A 211 -21.74 14.40 -5.94
CA ASP A 211 -20.57 14.29 -6.81
C ASP A 211 -20.15 12.82 -6.96
N ILE A 212 -20.19 12.06 -5.87
CA ILE A 212 -19.92 10.63 -5.87
C ILE A 212 -20.90 9.88 -6.77
N ALA A 213 -22.20 10.19 -6.70
CA ALA A 213 -23.22 9.57 -7.51
C ALA A 213 -22.97 9.73 -9.03
N LYS A 214 -22.35 10.84 -9.46
CA LYS A 214 -21.98 11.06 -10.86
C LYS A 214 -20.91 10.09 -11.37
N TYR A 215 -20.05 9.58 -10.48
CA TYR A 215 -18.96 8.67 -10.85
C TYR A 215 -19.28 7.20 -10.61
N THR A 216 -20.19 6.90 -9.71
CA THR A 216 -20.45 5.51 -9.28
C THR A 216 -21.69 4.88 -9.89
N ASN A 217 -22.51 5.61 -10.65
CA ASN A 217 -23.81 5.16 -11.17
C ASN A 217 -24.72 4.54 -10.10
N ILE A 218 -24.52 4.90 -8.85
CA ILE A 218 -25.39 4.47 -7.76
C ILE A 218 -26.60 5.38 -7.78
N SER A 219 -27.77 4.84 -8.14
CA SER A 219 -29.05 5.53 -7.90
C SER A 219 -29.25 5.62 -6.39
N LEU A 220 -29.25 6.82 -5.86
CA LEU A 220 -29.55 7.13 -4.48
C LEU A 220 -31.04 6.97 -4.20
#